data_4e585568bf77026609ca1de9a48115d2
#
_entry.id   4e585568bf77026609ca1de9a48115d2
#
_cell.length_a   1.000
_cell.length_b   1.000
_cell.length_c   1.000
_cell.angle_alpha   90.00
_cell.angle_beta   90.00
_cell.angle_gamma   90.00
#
_symmetry.space_group_name_H-M   'P 1'
#
loop_
_entity.id
_entity.type
_entity.pdbx_description
1 polymer ?
#
loop_
_entity_poly.entity_id
_entity_poly.type
_entity_poly.pdbx_seq_one_letter_code
_entity_poly.pdbx_strand_id
1 'polypeptide(L)'
;MKLVFSLLFLLLLSLLSSSFHSAVARGGERSFNSSGSFRLSRRLSAESYIDKLNRLADGYMSNSELEEAFSAFAHRCSNISRIYSIGESVNGLPLWVVEISDKPGVEEAEPAFKFVGNVHGDEPVGRELMLLLANWLCDNYHIDPLATLIIDNVHLHILPSMNPDGFELRRRGNANNIDLNRDFPDQLFPINDDVDARQPETQAIMRWLKDIQFTASASLHGGALVANYPWDGTPDKRKSYYGCPDDETFRFLASVYSRSHYNMSRSTEFVGGITNGAFWYPVYGGMQDWNYIHAGCFELTLEISDDKWPPSNELHTLWEYNKMSMLNIVASMVKTGVHGRIFSADCGKPLPASVIIKGINYSIQATESFANYHRLLAPDNKYEVVAEMPGYKSKSTHIILGEDATTVDFILEPDLSSKSKISRRGCDFRYDTERKLKMVQILPGPKLELYLIFTLIIMFLFFLFKRRVIVNYLNHRRNTTPKRSIVV
;
A
#
# COMPACT_ATOMS: atom_id res chain seq x y z
N MET A 1 -36.74 -17.11 -24.65
CA MET A 1 -36.49 -16.32 -23.41
C MET A 1 -35.33 -15.35 -23.52
N LYS A 2 -34.13 -15.75 -23.97
CA LYS A 2 -32.97 -14.81 -24.10
C LYS A 2 -33.20 -13.63 -25.03
N LEU A 3 -33.93 -13.80 -26.13
CA LEU A 3 -34.21 -12.70 -27.08
C LEU A 3 -35.18 -11.64 -26.54
N VAL A 4 -36.15 -12.04 -25.73
CA VAL A 4 -37.14 -11.14 -25.11
C VAL A 4 -36.47 -10.29 -24.01
N PHE A 5 -35.51 -10.85 -23.26
CA PHE A 5 -34.73 -10.12 -22.24
C PHE A 5 -33.80 -9.08 -22.86
N SER A 6 -33.16 -9.39 -24.00
CA SER A 6 -32.29 -8.44 -24.71
C SER A 6 -33.08 -7.25 -25.27
N LEU A 7 -34.27 -7.50 -25.80
CA LEU A 7 -35.16 -6.43 -26.30
C LEU A 7 -35.69 -5.52 -25.19
N LEU A 8 -36.07 -6.11 -24.03
CA LEU A 8 -36.49 -5.33 -22.86
C LEU A 8 -35.35 -4.47 -22.28
N PHE A 9 -34.11 -4.98 -22.26
CA PHE A 9 -32.95 -4.25 -21.76
C PHE A 9 -32.57 -3.09 -22.69
N LEU A 10 -32.64 -3.28 -24.01
CA LEU A 10 -32.41 -2.23 -25.00
C LEU A 10 -33.51 -1.16 -24.97
N LEU A 11 -34.76 -1.54 -24.75
CA LEU A 11 -35.88 -0.61 -24.55
C LEU A 11 -35.75 0.22 -23.27
N LEU A 12 -35.24 -0.37 -22.17
CA LEU A 12 -34.95 0.34 -20.93
C LEU A 12 -33.80 1.34 -21.09
N LEU A 13 -32.73 0.99 -21.81
CA LEU A 13 -31.63 1.89 -22.11
C LEU A 13 -32.06 3.07 -23.00
N SER A 14 -32.93 2.86 -23.98
CA SER A 14 -33.45 3.94 -24.83
C SER A 14 -34.37 4.91 -24.10
N LEU A 15 -35.12 4.42 -23.11
CA LEU A 15 -36.00 5.24 -22.26
C LEU A 15 -35.21 6.05 -21.22
N LEU A 16 -34.04 5.55 -20.76
CA LEU A 16 -33.14 6.28 -19.88
C LEU A 16 -32.39 7.38 -20.64
N SER A 17 -31.97 7.14 -21.89
CA SER A 17 -31.28 8.14 -22.70
C SER A 17 -32.16 9.32 -23.13
N SER A 18 -33.44 9.08 -23.39
CA SER A 18 -34.39 10.15 -23.74
C SER A 18 -34.79 11.04 -22.56
N SER A 19 -34.62 10.55 -21.32
CA SER A 19 -34.89 11.33 -20.10
C SER A 19 -33.72 12.28 -19.74
N PHE A 20 -32.51 12.02 -20.22
CA PHE A 20 -31.32 12.86 -19.99
C PHE A 20 -31.23 14.05 -20.94
N HIS A 21 -31.85 14.00 -22.14
CA HIS A 21 -31.80 15.10 -23.11
C HIS A 21 -32.84 16.20 -22.90
N SER A 22 -33.79 15.99 -22.01
CA SER A 22 -34.87 16.96 -21.75
C SER A 22 -34.59 17.90 -20.56
N ALA A 23 -33.52 17.67 -19.81
CA ALA A 23 -33.17 18.45 -18.62
C ALA A 23 -32.07 19.51 -18.87
N VAL A 24 -31.49 19.58 -20.08
CA VAL A 24 -30.36 20.50 -20.39
C VAL A 24 -30.78 21.79 -21.09
N ALA A 25 -32.06 21.98 -21.40
CA ALA A 25 -32.52 23.17 -22.13
C ALA A 25 -33.42 24.07 -21.27
N ARG A 26 -32.91 24.70 -20.22
CA ARG A 26 -33.36 26.00 -19.66
C ARG A 26 -32.55 26.36 -18.41
N GLY A 27 -31.55 27.16 -18.58
CA GLY A 27 -30.80 27.81 -17.50
C GLY A 27 -29.68 28.64 -18.10
N GLY A 28 -29.87 29.96 -18.10
CA GLY A 28 -29.08 30.96 -18.79
C GLY A 28 -27.58 30.92 -18.47
N GLU A 29 -26.85 31.40 -19.42
CA GLU A 29 -25.42 31.69 -19.43
C GLU A 29 -24.90 32.28 -18.11
N ARG A 30 -24.08 31.51 -17.42
CA ARG A 30 -22.90 32.00 -16.69
C ARG A 30 -21.80 30.99 -16.85
N SER A 31 -20.95 31.26 -17.84
CA SER A 31 -19.65 30.62 -18.01
C SER A 31 -18.82 30.82 -16.75
N PHE A 32 -18.72 29.80 -15.89
CA PHE A 32 -17.69 29.72 -14.88
C PHE A 32 -16.70 28.63 -15.31
N ASN A 33 -15.50 29.05 -15.66
CA ASN A 33 -14.34 28.19 -15.92
C ASN A 33 -14.04 27.34 -14.68
N SER A 34 -14.66 26.15 -14.55
CA SER A 34 -14.47 25.23 -13.43
C SER A 34 -13.06 24.62 -13.38
N SER A 35 -12.35 24.57 -14.50
CA SER A 35 -10.96 24.08 -14.56
C SER A 35 -9.93 25.01 -13.92
N GLY A 36 -10.15 26.32 -13.95
CA GLY A 36 -9.28 27.33 -13.31
C GLY A 36 -9.45 27.34 -11.79
N SER A 37 -10.67 27.19 -11.29
CA SER A 37 -10.98 27.16 -9.87
C SER A 37 -10.43 25.91 -9.18
N PHE A 38 -10.48 24.75 -9.83
CA PHE A 38 -9.95 23.50 -9.29
C PHE A 38 -8.44 23.46 -9.24
N ARG A 39 -7.75 24.02 -10.24
CA ARG A 39 -6.27 24.19 -10.24
C ARG A 39 -5.81 25.24 -9.23
N LEU A 40 -6.55 26.32 -9.07
CA LEU A 40 -6.24 27.36 -8.09
C LEU A 40 -6.46 26.87 -6.66
N SER A 41 -7.52 26.10 -6.39
CA SER A 41 -7.77 25.46 -5.09
C SER A 41 -6.71 24.42 -4.74
N ARG A 42 -6.26 23.60 -5.72
CA ARG A 42 -5.13 22.66 -5.51
C ARG A 42 -3.82 23.38 -5.17
N ARG A 43 -3.52 24.47 -5.90
CA ARG A 43 -2.31 25.25 -5.67
C ARG A 43 -2.34 25.95 -4.32
N LEU A 44 -3.48 26.52 -3.95
CA LEU A 44 -3.67 27.19 -2.65
C LEU A 44 -3.62 26.20 -1.47
N SER A 45 -4.04 24.93 -1.63
CA SER A 45 -3.95 23.94 -0.57
C SER A 45 -2.53 23.39 -0.38
N ALA A 46 -1.77 23.18 -1.48
CA ALA A 46 -0.36 22.78 -1.41
C ALA A 46 0.53 23.93 -0.92
N GLU A 47 0.32 25.15 -1.41
CA GLU A 47 0.97 26.36 -0.87
C GLU A 47 0.59 26.61 0.60
N SER A 48 -0.64 26.37 1.01
CA SER A 48 -1.08 26.46 2.41
C SER A 48 -0.41 25.45 3.31
N TYR A 49 -0.12 24.23 2.82
CA TYR A 49 0.58 23.22 3.60
C TYR A 49 2.07 23.55 3.76
N ILE A 50 2.75 23.88 2.67
CA ILE A 50 4.15 24.35 2.69
C ILE A 50 4.26 25.66 3.48
N ASP A 51 3.31 26.59 3.33
CA ASP A 51 3.21 27.80 4.14
C ASP A 51 2.92 27.50 5.62
N LYS A 52 2.20 26.41 5.93
CA LYS A 52 1.97 25.96 7.30
C LYS A 52 3.24 25.35 7.88
N LEU A 53 3.98 24.54 7.12
CA LEU A 53 5.33 24.07 7.48
C LEU A 53 6.31 25.23 7.65
N ASN A 54 6.27 26.23 6.79
CA ASN A 54 7.12 27.44 6.89
C ASN A 54 6.70 28.39 8.03
N ARG A 55 5.43 28.35 8.46
CA ARG A 55 4.88 29.16 9.57
C ARG A 55 4.88 28.44 10.91
N LEU A 56 5.16 27.12 10.93
CA LEU A 56 5.42 26.39 12.18
C LEU A 56 6.79 26.80 12.74
N ALA A 57 6.94 28.10 12.98
CA ALA A 57 8.13 28.65 13.63
C ALA A 57 8.38 28.00 15.01
N ASP A 58 7.43 27.28 15.58
CA ASP A 58 7.45 26.78 16.95
C ASP A 58 7.23 25.27 17.12
N GLY A 59 7.13 24.44 16.07
CA GLY A 59 6.96 23.01 16.34
C GLY A 59 6.60 22.12 15.15
N TYR A 60 6.79 20.84 15.37
CA TYR A 60 6.25 19.75 14.57
C TYR A 60 4.74 19.62 14.79
N MET A 61 4.01 19.10 13.82
CA MET A 61 2.56 18.84 13.98
C MET A 61 2.30 17.94 15.19
N SER A 62 1.34 18.30 16.02
CA SER A 62 0.79 17.42 17.04
C SER A 62 0.19 16.14 16.40
N ASN A 63 -0.11 15.13 17.20
CA ASN A 63 -0.74 13.91 16.67
C ASN A 63 -2.10 14.22 16.02
N SER A 64 -2.91 15.11 16.59
CA SER A 64 -4.20 15.52 16.00
C SER A 64 -4.05 16.31 14.70
N GLU A 65 -3.07 17.24 14.63
CA GLU A 65 -2.81 17.99 13.39
C GLU A 65 -2.29 17.07 12.26
N LEU A 66 -1.47 16.09 12.61
CA LEU A 66 -1.00 15.07 11.64
C LEU A 66 -2.16 14.22 11.11
N GLU A 67 -3.07 13.77 11.99
CA GLU A 67 -4.28 13.04 11.62
C GLU A 67 -5.18 13.85 10.69
N GLU A 68 -5.43 15.13 11.02
CA GLU A 68 -6.19 16.04 10.17
C GLU A 68 -5.53 16.24 8.81
N ALA A 69 -4.20 16.39 8.78
CA ALA A 69 -3.44 16.57 7.53
C ALA A 69 -3.51 15.32 6.63
N PHE A 70 -3.40 14.11 7.19
CA PHE A 70 -3.58 12.88 6.43
C PHE A 70 -5.02 12.67 5.99
N SER A 71 -6.01 13.01 6.81
CA SER A 71 -7.43 12.98 6.43
C SER A 71 -7.72 13.93 5.27
N ALA A 72 -7.19 15.14 5.31
CA ALA A 72 -7.29 16.12 4.23
C ALA A 72 -6.59 15.64 2.94
N PHE A 73 -5.42 14.99 3.07
CA PHE A 73 -4.72 14.36 1.96
C PHE A 73 -5.58 13.27 1.31
N ALA A 74 -6.09 12.32 2.10
CA ALA A 74 -6.88 11.20 1.56
C ALA A 74 -8.18 11.67 0.92
N HIS A 75 -8.81 12.72 1.43
CA HIS A 75 -9.98 13.33 0.80
C HIS A 75 -9.61 13.98 -0.56
N ARG A 76 -8.48 14.71 -0.63
CA ARG A 76 -8.00 15.36 -1.85
C ARG A 76 -7.55 14.35 -2.91
N CYS A 77 -6.91 13.26 -2.49
CA CYS A 77 -6.26 12.26 -3.34
C CYS A 77 -6.99 10.91 -3.30
N SER A 78 -8.30 10.91 -3.05
CA SER A 78 -9.13 9.72 -2.84
C SER A 78 -9.14 8.70 -3.99
N ASN A 79 -8.72 9.10 -5.18
CA ASN A 79 -8.56 8.23 -6.33
C ASN A 79 -7.32 7.32 -6.26
N ILE A 80 -6.33 7.68 -5.44
CA ILE A 80 -5.08 6.93 -5.29
C ILE A 80 -4.73 6.60 -3.85
N SER A 81 -5.59 6.92 -2.88
CA SER A 81 -5.27 6.70 -1.49
C SER A 81 -6.47 6.32 -0.64
N ARG A 82 -6.19 5.58 0.43
CA ARG A 82 -7.10 5.38 1.56
C ARG A 82 -6.34 5.44 2.88
N ILE A 83 -7.07 5.67 3.97
CA ILE A 83 -6.53 5.63 5.33
C ILE A 83 -7.14 4.45 6.08
N TYR A 84 -6.32 3.78 6.89
CA TYR A 84 -6.75 2.75 7.83
C TYR A 84 -5.85 2.75 9.08
N SER A 85 -6.31 2.15 10.18
CA SER A 85 -5.51 1.95 11.37
C SER A 85 -5.06 0.50 11.47
N ILE A 86 -3.82 0.27 11.93
CA ILE A 86 -3.28 -1.06 12.22
C ILE A 86 -3.38 -1.44 13.71
N GLY A 87 -3.84 -0.53 14.56
CA GLY A 87 -3.96 -0.71 15.99
C GLY A 87 -3.92 0.62 16.73
N GLU A 88 -3.64 0.53 18.02
CA GLU A 88 -3.56 1.68 18.93
C GLU A 88 -2.28 1.62 19.75
N SER A 89 -1.79 2.78 20.20
CA SER A 89 -0.69 2.90 21.16
C SER A 89 -1.13 2.50 22.57
N VAL A 90 -0.22 2.50 23.53
CA VAL A 90 -0.54 2.24 24.94
C VAL A 90 -1.64 3.16 25.47
N ASN A 91 -1.64 4.43 25.10
CA ASN A 91 -2.65 5.42 25.53
C ASN A 91 -3.89 5.44 24.62
N GLY A 92 -4.04 4.51 23.68
CA GLY A 92 -5.19 4.41 22.80
C GLY A 92 -5.17 5.38 21.60
N LEU A 93 -4.00 5.94 21.26
CA LEU A 93 -3.85 6.76 20.05
C LEU A 93 -3.77 5.82 18.83
N PRO A 94 -4.57 6.04 17.77
CA PRO A 94 -4.59 5.15 16.62
C PRO A 94 -3.30 5.25 15.80
N LEU A 95 -2.85 4.10 15.32
CA LEU A 95 -1.70 3.96 14.42
C LEU A 95 -2.18 4.05 12.97
N TRP A 96 -2.26 5.28 12.47
CA TRP A 96 -2.79 5.56 11.15
C TRP A 96 -1.82 5.23 10.03
N VAL A 97 -2.32 4.55 9.00
CA VAL A 97 -1.60 4.24 7.76
C VAL A 97 -2.31 4.88 6.58
N VAL A 98 -1.55 5.49 5.70
CA VAL A 98 -1.99 5.89 4.37
C VAL A 98 -1.49 4.87 3.36
N GLU A 99 -2.38 4.26 2.62
CA GLU A 99 -2.08 3.44 1.44
C GLU A 99 -2.16 4.32 0.20
N ILE A 100 -1.18 4.21 -0.69
CA ILE A 100 -1.11 4.90 -1.98
C ILE A 100 -0.89 3.85 -3.08
N SER A 101 -1.80 3.78 -4.04
CA SER A 101 -1.81 2.87 -5.19
C SER A 101 -2.78 3.42 -6.24
N ASP A 102 -2.75 2.93 -7.47
CA ASP A 102 -3.78 3.23 -8.49
C ASP A 102 -5.15 2.63 -8.13
N LYS A 103 -5.17 1.58 -7.29
CA LYS A 103 -6.39 0.92 -6.76
C LYS A 103 -6.34 0.72 -5.25
N PRO A 104 -6.38 1.79 -4.45
CA PRO A 104 -6.24 1.68 -3.00
C PRO A 104 -7.34 0.79 -2.40
N GLY A 105 -6.91 -0.14 -1.53
CA GLY A 105 -7.80 -1.11 -0.89
C GLY A 105 -8.11 -2.36 -1.70
N VAL A 106 -7.52 -2.51 -2.88
CA VAL A 106 -7.65 -3.71 -3.71
C VAL A 106 -6.31 -4.44 -3.72
N GLU A 107 -6.31 -5.71 -3.35
CA GLU A 107 -5.11 -6.55 -3.46
C GLU A 107 -4.77 -6.80 -4.93
N GLU A 108 -3.53 -6.55 -5.33
CA GLU A 108 -3.02 -6.74 -6.68
C GLU A 108 -1.71 -7.54 -6.68
N ALA A 109 -1.28 -7.97 -7.88
CA ALA A 109 -0.04 -8.72 -8.05
C ALA A 109 1.18 -7.79 -8.12
N GLU A 110 1.28 -6.85 -7.19
CA GLU A 110 2.31 -5.82 -7.11
C GLU A 110 3.14 -5.97 -5.83
N PRO A 111 4.40 -5.51 -5.84
CA PRO A 111 5.19 -5.45 -4.62
C PRO A 111 4.60 -4.42 -3.65
N ALA A 112 4.51 -4.76 -2.37
CA ALA A 112 4.13 -3.83 -1.34
C ALA A 112 5.38 -3.26 -0.65
N PHE A 113 5.38 -1.95 -0.40
CA PHE A 113 6.42 -1.25 0.36
C PHE A 113 5.81 -0.48 1.52
N LYS A 114 6.47 -0.48 2.69
CA LYS A 114 6.05 0.38 3.80
C LYS A 114 7.16 1.30 4.29
N PHE A 115 6.78 2.54 4.60
CA PHE A 115 7.55 3.43 5.46
C PHE A 115 6.98 3.41 6.88
N VAL A 116 7.88 3.41 7.86
CA VAL A 116 7.54 3.54 9.28
C VAL A 116 8.34 4.71 9.86
N GLY A 117 7.66 5.72 10.41
CA GLY A 117 8.30 6.84 11.06
C GLY A 117 8.09 6.83 12.56
N ASN A 118 8.92 7.62 13.24
CA ASN A 118 8.76 7.91 14.67
C ASN A 118 8.63 6.63 15.54
N VAL A 119 9.48 5.65 15.28
CA VAL A 119 9.65 4.46 16.14
C VAL A 119 10.12 4.91 17.52
N HIS A 120 11.05 5.87 17.54
CA HIS A 120 11.41 6.62 18.75
C HIS A 120 10.67 7.95 18.76
N GLY A 121 9.99 8.25 19.86
CA GLY A 121 9.17 9.44 19.95
C GLY A 121 9.94 10.77 19.88
N ASP A 122 11.25 10.74 20.20
CA ASP A 122 12.18 11.87 20.10
C ASP A 122 12.83 12.05 18.71
N GLU A 123 12.35 11.31 17.67
CA GLU A 123 12.84 11.34 16.30
C GLU A 123 11.69 11.65 15.31
N PRO A 124 11.18 12.90 15.27
CA PRO A 124 9.92 13.22 14.59
C PRO A 124 10.05 13.56 13.10
N VAL A 125 11.28 13.72 12.55
CA VAL A 125 11.48 14.19 11.17
C VAL A 125 10.72 13.32 10.17
N GLY A 126 10.80 12.00 10.31
CA GLY A 126 10.12 11.05 9.43
C GLY A 126 8.62 11.26 9.32
N ARG A 127 7.94 11.72 10.39
CA ARG A 127 6.49 12.00 10.39
C ARG A 127 6.13 13.05 9.33
N GLU A 128 6.90 14.13 9.31
CA GLU A 128 6.65 15.28 8.45
C GLU A 128 7.04 14.96 6.99
N LEU A 129 8.20 14.32 6.80
CA LEU A 129 8.67 13.96 5.45
C LEU A 129 7.73 12.97 4.75
N MET A 130 7.08 12.08 5.49
CA MET A 130 6.12 11.13 4.93
C MET A 130 4.85 11.80 4.41
N LEU A 131 4.37 12.85 5.08
CA LEU A 131 3.24 13.63 4.56
C LEU A 131 3.63 14.44 3.31
N LEU A 132 4.86 14.96 3.27
CA LEU A 132 5.40 15.61 2.08
C LEU A 132 5.53 14.64 0.90
N LEU A 133 6.00 13.40 1.17
CA LEU A 133 6.06 12.34 0.16
C LEU A 133 4.68 12.01 -0.41
N ALA A 134 3.68 11.80 0.46
CA ALA A 134 2.31 11.51 0.03
C ALA A 134 1.74 12.62 -0.85
N ASN A 135 1.89 13.89 -0.42
CA ASN A 135 1.44 15.04 -1.19
C ASN A 135 2.18 15.16 -2.53
N TRP A 136 3.50 14.97 -2.53
CA TRP A 136 4.30 15.05 -3.76
C TRP A 136 3.85 13.98 -4.77
N LEU A 137 3.65 12.74 -4.34
CA LEU A 137 3.16 11.66 -5.21
C LEU A 137 1.80 12.01 -5.83
N CYS A 138 0.86 12.49 -5.02
CA CYS A 138 -0.47 12.87 -5.50
C CYS A 138 -0.42 14.04 -6.51
N ASP A 139 0.39 15.06 -6.23
CA ASP A 139 0.48 16.25 -7.07
C ASP A 139 1.19 15.98 -8.41
N ASN A 140 2.04 14.95 -8.46
CA ASN A 140 2.85 14.59 -9.61
C ASN A 140 2.35 13.33 -10.35
N TYR A 141 1.29 12.68 -9.88
CA TYR A 141 0.70 11.52 -10.57
C TYR A 141 0.26 11.90 -12.00
N HIS A 142 0.61 11.09 -12.98
CA HIS A 142 0.46 11.34 -14.42
C HIS A 142 1.21 12.57 -14.96
N ILE A 143 2.09 13.20 -14.17
CA ILE A 143 2.92 14.35 -14.57
C ILE A 143 4.39 13.95 -14.56
N ASP A 144 4.84 13.38 -13.45
CA ASP A 144 6.20 12.89 -13.26
C ASP A 144 6.25 11.38 -13.51
N PRO A 145 7.18 10.87 -14.35
CA PRO A 145 7.28 9.45 -14.66
C PRO A 145 7.58 8.57 -13.43
N LEU A 146 8.33 9.09 -12.43
CA LEU A 146 8.67 8.34 -11.23
C LEU A 146 7.47 8.24 -10.28
N ALA A 147 6.70 9.32 -10.12
CA ALA A 147 5.45 9.28 -9.36
C ALA A 147 4.45 8.30 -9.98
N THR A 148 4.30 8.34 -11.30
CA THR A 148 3.42 7.44 -12.05
C THR A 148 3.89 5.99 -11.93
N LEU A 149 5.19 5.72 -12.09
CA LEU A 149 5.75 4.38 -11.90
C LEU A 149 5.44 3.80 -10.51
N ILE A 150 5.62 4.60 -9.47
CA ILE A 150 5.37 4.15 -8.09
C ILE A 150 3.89 3.86 -7.88
N ILE A 151 3.00 4.78 -8.24
CA ILE A 151 1.56 4.66 -7.96
C ILE A 151 0.93 3.52 -8.75
N ASP A 152 1.37 3.29 -10.01
CA ASP A 152 0.81 2.28 -10.90
C ASP A 152 1.37 0.86 -10.66
N ASN A 153 2.44 0.71 -9.85
CA ASN A 153 3.13 -0.59 -9.76
C ASN A 153 3.60 -0.96 -8.35
N VAL A 154 3.30 -0.17 -7.34
CA VAL A 154 3.69 -0.46 -5.95
C VAL A 154 2.56 -0.11 -4.99
N HIS A 155 2.15 -1.04 -4.15
CA HIS A 155 1.32 -0.76 -2.99
C HIS A 155 2.18 -0.10 -1.92
N LEU A 156 2.16 1.24 -1.87
CA LEU A 156 2.90 2.01 -0.89
C LEU A 156 2.06 2.28 0.35
N HIS A 157 2.57 1.87 1.51
CA HIS A 157 1.96 2.11 2.80
C HIS A 157 2.84 3.03 3.65
N ILE A 158 2.26 4.03 4.25
CA ILE A 158 2.95 5.04 5.05
C ILE A 158 2.35 5.07 6.45
N LEU A 159 3.13 4.65 7.47
CA LEU A 159 2.83 4.79 8.89
C LEU A 159 3.68 5.95 9.45
N PRO A 160 3.15 7.16 9.57
CA PRO A 160 3.97 8.31 9.93
C PRO A 160 4.44 8.29 11.39
N SER A 161 3.70 7.67 12.29
CA SER A 161 4.08 7.57 13.69
C SER A 161 3.72 6.20 14.26
N MET A 162 4.74 5.39 14.53
CA MET A 162 4.60 4.14 15.28
C MET A 162 4.46 4.41 16.79
N ASN A 163 5.04 5.52 17.30
CA ASN A 163 5.09 5.86 18.71
C ASN A 163 4.51 7.26 19.00
N PRO A 164 3.21 7.47 18.79
CA PRO A 164 2.58 8.76 19.02
C PRO A 164 2.63 9.21 20.49
N ASP A 165 2.62 8.27 21.45
CA ASP A 165 2.75 8.57 22.87
C ASP A 165 4.14 9.11 23.22
N GLY A 166 5.19 8.45 22.70
CA GLY A 166 6.58 8.89 22.89
C GLY A 166 6.83 10.26 22.28
N PHE A 167 6.21 10.55 21.13
CA PHE A 167 6.27 11.86 20.49
C PHE A 167 5.70 12.96 21.39
N GLU A 168 4.49 12.77 21.94
CA GLU A 168 3.88 13.74 22.86
C GLU A 168 4.74 13.99 24.10
N LEU A 169 5.37 12.92 24.60
CA LEU A 169 6.25 12.97 25.76
C LEU A 169 7.68 13.42 25.43
N ARG A 170 7.99 13.66 24.16
CA ARG A 170 9.32 13.99 23.64
C ARG A 170 10.41 13.09 24.19
N ARG A 171 10.16 11.78 24.15
CA ARG A 171 11.09 10.77 24.63
C ARG A 171 11.18 9.57 23.69
N ARG A 172 12.30 8.83 23.78
CA ARG A 172 12.59 7.67 22.92
C ARG A 172 11.54 6.57 23.04
N GLY A 173 11.27 6.11 24.25
CA GLY A 173 10.33 5.02 24.52
C GLY A 173 8.87 5.43 24.38
N ASN A 174 7.97 4.43 24.32
CA ASN A 174 6.52 4.64 24.30
C ASN A 174 5.97 5.10 25.67
N ALA A 175 4.64 5.09 25.88
CA ALA A 175 4.02 5.48 27.14
C ALA A 175 4.55 4.66 28.34
N ASN A 176 4.88 3.38 28.13
CA ASN A 176 5.49 2.50 29.12
C ASN A 176 7.01 2.69 29.26
N ASN A 177 7.60 3.65 28.56
CA ASN A 177 9.05 3.90 28.50
C ASN A 177 9.86 2.72 27.93
N ILE A 178 9.25 1.93 27.06
CA ILE A 178 9.90 0.84 26.34
C ILE A 178 10.38 1.33 24.99
N ASP A 179 11.64 1.03 24.65
CA ASP A 179 12.19 1.24 23.31
C ASP A 179 11.56 0.23 22.34
N LEU A 180 10.71 0.70 21.44
CA LEU A 180 9.99 -0.16 20.50
C LEU A 180 10.92 -0.87 19.51
N ASN A 181 12.10 -0.30 19.23
CA ASN A 181 13.13 -0.94 18.40
C ASN A 181 14.06 -1.87 19.21
N ARG A 182 13.59 -2.35 20.36
CA ARG A 182 14.17 -3.40 21.21
C ARG A 182 13.10 -4.39 21.67
N ASP A 183 11.86 -4.23 21.22
CA ASP A 183 10.71 -4.97 21.72
C ASP A 183 10.27 -6.12 20.80
N PHE A 184 10.89 -6.29 19.63
CA PHE A 184 10.62 -7.43 18.75
C PHE A 184 11.31 -8.70 19.28
N PRO A 185 10.77 -9.90 18.99
CA PRO A 185 11.50 -11.16 19.24
C PRO A 185 12.85 -11.15 18.52
N ASP A 186 13.90 -11.58 19.21
CA ASP A 186 15.27 -11.56 18.69
C ASP A 186 15.73 -12.97 18.31
N GLN A 187 16.32 -13.10 17.11
CA GLN A 187 16.81 -14.38 16.57
C GLN A 187 17.99 -14.97 17.32
N LEU A 188 18.83 -14.13 17.91
CA LEU A 188 20.05 -14.54 18.58
C LEU A 188 19.86 -14.75 20.07
N PHE A 189 18.94 -13.99 20.68
CA PHE A 189 18.66 -14.01 22.10
C PHE A 189 17.15 -14.03 22.37
N PRO A 190 16.44 -15.13 21.97
CA PRO A 190 15.01 -15.21 22.18
C PRO A 190 14.72 -15.29 23.70
N ILE A 191 14.44 -14.14 24.30
CA ILE A 191 14.12 -14.05 25.74
C ILE A 191 12.66 -14.44 25.98
N ASN A 192 11.79 -14.10 25.05
CA ASN A 192 10.37 -14.43 25.08
C ASN A 192 9.79 -14.23 23.66
N ASP A 193 9.37 -15.30 23.01
CA ASP A 193 8.73 -15.28 21.69
C ASP A 193 7.21 -15.01 21.79
N ASP A 194 6.69 -14.76 22.99
CA ASP A 194 5.30 -14.44 23.21
C ASP A 194 4.97 -13.07 22.59
N VAL A 195 4.21 -13.08 21.51
CA VAL A 195 3.76 -11.88 20.79
C VAL A 195 2.87 -11.02 21.70
N ASP A 196 2.06 -11.65 22.55
CA ASP A 196 1.11 -10.94 23.43
C ASP A 196 1.82 -10.21 24.59
N ALA A 197 3.08 -10.56 24.86
CA ALA A 197 3.91 -9.87 25.85
C ALA A 197 4.58 -8.58 25.32
N ARG A 198 4.46 -8.28 24.01
CA ARG A 198 5.04 -7.08 23.38
C ARG A 198 4.18 -5.85 23.60
N GLN A 199 4.76 -4.67 23.37
CA GLN A 199 4.00 -3.43 23.39
C GLN A 199 2.93 -3.43 22.30
N PRO A 200 1.77 -2.77 22.48
CA PRO A 200 0.69 -2.78 21.51
C PRO A 200 1.12 -2.26 20.14
N GLU A 201 2.03 -1.28 20.08
CA GLU A 201 2.61 -0.74 18.85
C GLU A 201 3.43 -1.81 18.11
N THR A 202 4.27 -2.55 18.83
CA THR A 202 5.06 -3.67 18.27
C THR A 202 4.15 -4.77 17.74
N GLN A 203 3.15 -5.17 18.54
CA GLN A 203 2.14 -6.15 18.11
C GLN A 203 1.38 -5.71 16.84
N ALA A 204 1.07 -4.42 16.73
CA ALA A 204 0.40 -3.86 15.56
C ALA A 204 1.26 -4.05 14.29
N ILE A 205 2.56 -3.73 14.35
CA ILE A 205 3.50 -3.98 13.25
C ILE A 205 3.58 -5.47 12.91
N MET A 206 3.71 -6.34 13.92
CA MET A 206 3.83 -7.78 13.70
C MET A 206 2.57 -8.38 13.05
N ARG A 207 1.38 -7.90 13.40
CA ARG A 207 0.12 -8.29 12.75
C ARG A 207 0.04 -7.75 11.33
N TRP A 208 0.40 -6.50 11.13
CA TRP A 208 0.39 -5.85 9.82
C TRP A 208 1.22 -6.60 8.77
N LEU A 209 2.41 -7.12 9.16
CA LEU A 209 3.25 -7.94 8.29
C LEU A 209 2.69 -9.35 8.01
N LYS A 210 1.76 -9.84 8.83
CA LYS A 210 1.02 -11.09 8.56
C LYS A 210 -0.14 -10.85 7.58
N ASP A 211 -0.76 -9.67 7.66
CA ASP A 211 -1.91 -9.33 6.83
C ASP A 211 -1.50 -8.89 5.42
N ILE A 212 -0.33 -8.25 5.29
CA ILE A 212 0.22 -7.77 4.01
C ILE A 212 1.64 -8.30 3.84
N GLN A 213 1.88 -8.99 2.72
CA GLN A 213 3.21 -9.47 2.36
C GLN A 213 4.05 -8.33 1.77
N PHE A 214 4.72 -7.57 2.63
CA PHE A 214 5.63 -6.51 2.21
C PHE A 214 6.89 -7.07 1.57
N THR A 215 7.25 -6.58 0.38
CA THR A 215 8.50 -6.90 -0.30
C THR A 215 9.69 -6.24 0.39
N ALA A 216 9.53 -4.97 0.75
CA ALA A 216 10.54 -4.24 1.50
C ALA A 216 9.92 -3.12 2.36
N SER A 217 10.76 -2.53 3.20
CA SER A 217 10.36 -1.43 4.08
C SER A 217 11.55 -0.54 4.44
N ALA A 218 11.25 0.62 4.98
CA ALA A 218 12.23 1.48 5.62
C ALA A 218 11.65 2.18 6.84
N SER A 219 12.39 2.13 7.95
CA SER A 219 12.09 2.93 9.13
C SER A 219 12.92 4.22 9.14
N LEU A 220 12.25 5.36 9.36
CA LEU A 220 12.90 6.67 9.37
C LEU A 220 13.20 7.09 10.82
N HIS A 221 14.48 7.23 11.12
CA HIS A 221 15.08 7.58 12.39
C HIS A 221 15.84 8.91 12.31
N GLY A 222 16.41 9.35 13.43
CA GLY A 222 17.26 10.53 13.52
C GLY A 222 18.31 10.40 14.61
N GLY A 223 19.39 11.19 14.47
CA GLY A 223 20.57 11.18 15.34
C GLY A 223 21.84 10.71 14.64
N ALA A 224 21.75 10.47 13.33
CA ALA A 224 22.85 10.21 12.42
C ALA A 224 22.43 10.47 10.98
N LEU A 225 23.37 10.33 10.04
CA LEU A 225 23.08 10.41 8.61
C LEU A 225 23.64 9.18 7.89
N VAL A 226 22.87 8.08 7.87
CA VAL A 226 23.31 6.79 7.35
C VAL A 226 22.13 5.86 7.02
N ALA A 227 22.28 5.01 5.99
CA ALA A 227 21.36 3.90 5.73
C ALA A 227 21.97 2.61 6.34
N ASN A 228 21.30 2.12 7.40
CA ASN A 228 21.68 0.92 8.12
C ASN A 228 20.97 -0.31 7.56
N TYR A 229 21.68 -1.45 7.49
CA TYR A 229 21.17 -2.72 6.97
C TYR A 229 21.57 -3.91 7.85
N PRO A 230 20.82 -5.05 7.77
CA PRO A 230 21.05 -6.24 8.61
C PRO A 230 22.43 -6.88 8.49
N TRP A 231 22.86 -7.66 9.50
CA TRP A 231 22.18 -7.84 10.77
C TRP A 231 22.53 -6.73 11.75
N ASP A 232 21.58 -6.42 12.66
CA ASP A 232 21.81 -5.44 13.72
C ASP A 232 22.57 -6.01 14.91
N GLY A 233 22.62 -7.31 15.09
CA GLY A 233 23.29 -7.96 16.21
C GLY A 233 24.27 -9.06 15.82
N THR A 234 25.17 -9.42 16.76
CA THR A 234 26.11 -10.52 16.64
C THR A 234 25.89 -11.57 17.73
N PRO A 235 26.16 -12.87 17.48
CA PRO A 235 26.01 -13.92 18.52
C PRO A 235 26.86 -13.70 19.75
N ASP A 236 28.01 -13.07 19.64
CA ASP A 236 28.96 -12.83 20.74
C ASP A 236 28.81 -11.43 21.39
N LYS A 237 27.83 -10.64 20.95
CA LYS A 237 27.54 -9.27 21.41
C LYS A 237 28.67 -8.26 21.16
N ARG A 238 29.60 -8.57 20.26
CA ARG A 238 30.69 -7.68 19.92
C ARG A 238 30.33 -6.78 18.72
N LYS A 239 30.87 -5.59 18.73
CA LYS A 239 30.80 -4.69 17.58
C LYS A 239 31.69 -5.23 16.46
N SER A 240 31.07 -5.89 15.49
CA SER A 240 31.76 -6.44 14.30
C SER A 240 30.78 -6.61 13.15
N TYR A 241 31.30 -6.64 11.93
CA TYR A 241 30.47 -6.90 10.76
C TYR A 241 29.83 -8.28 10.84
N TYR A 242 28.50 -8.34 10.65
CA TYR A 242 27.76 -9.59 10.61
C TYR A 242 26.71 -9.53 9.50
N GLY A 243 27.03 -10.13 8.33
CA GLY A 243 26.16 -10.10 7.16
C GLY A 243 25.00 -11.08 7.25
N CYS A 244 23.84 -10.66 6.78
CA CYS A 244 22.69 -11.54 6.59
C CYS A 244 22.80 -12.36 5.30
N PRO A 245 21.93 -13.36 5.04
CA PRO A 245 21.98 -14.14 3.79
C PRO A 245 21.94 -13.30 2.52
N ASP A 246 21.20 -12.20 2.52
CA ASP A 246 21.03 -11.25 1.40
C ASP A 246 21.89 -9.98 1.52
N ASP A 247 23.05 -10.08 2.15
CA ASP A 247 23.91 -8.93 2.44
C ASP A 247 24.19 -8.04 1.22
N GLU A 248 24.51 -8.61 0.07
CA GLU A 248 24.76 -7.85 -1.16
C GLU A 248 23.52 -7.07 -1.61
N THR A 249 22.33 -7.67 -1.51
CA THR A 249 21.06 -7.03 -1.86
C THR A 249 20.76 -5.87 -0.92
N PHE A 250 20.94 -6.07 0.38
CA PHE A 250 20.75 -5.01 1.37
C PHE A 250 21.72 -3.85 1.20
N ARG A 251 23.00 -4.13 0.96
CA ARG A 251 24.01 -3.10 0.67
C ARG A 251 23.66 -2.32 -0.60
N PHE A 252 23.15 -3.01 -1.62
CA PHE A 252 22.69 -2.34 -2.84
C PHE A 252 21.51 -1.40 -2.52
N LEU A 253 20.47 -1.86 -1.83
CA LEU A 253 19.30 -1.04 -1.47
C LEU A 253 19.68 0.15 -0.58
N ALA A 254 20.53 -0.07 0.44
CA ALA A 254 21.06 1.00 1.28
C ALA A 254 21.83 2.03 0.43
N SER A 255 22.62 1.56 -0.56
CA SER A 255 23.35 2.43 -1.49
C SER A 255 22.41 3.21 -2.43
N VAL A 256 21.27 2.64 -2.84
CA VAL A 256 20.25 3.37 -3.63
C VAL A 256 19.74 4.56 -2.83
N TYR A 257 19.39 4.37 -1.55
CA TYR A 257 18.98 5.47 -0.68
C TYR A 257 20.08 6.50 -0.51
N SER A 258 21.26 6.05 -0.07
CA SER A 258 22.38 6.93 0.25
C SER A 258 22.88 7.75 -0.93
N ARG A 259 22.97 7.16 -2.12
CA ARG A 259 23.42 7.87 -3.34
C ARG A 259 22.37 8.82 -3.90
N SER A 260 21.10 8.59 -3.60
CA SER A 260 19.99 9.47 -3.99
C SER A 260 19.84 10.66 -3.04
N HIS A 261 20.43 10.56 -1.84
CA HIS A 261 20.43 11.63 -0.85
C HIS A 261 21.47 12.71 -1.21
N TYR A 262 21.18 13.95 -0.89
CA TYR A 262 22.02 15.10 -1.24
C TYR A 262 23.49 14.97 -0.83
N ASN A 263 23.76 14.46 0.37
CA ASN A 263 25.14 14.35 0.91
C ASN A 263 25.44 13.06 1.69
N MET A 264 24.46 12.17 1.96
CA MET A 264 24.66 10.97 2.79
C MET A 264 25.80 10.08 2.26
N SER A 265 25.87 9.85 0.95
CA SER A 265 26.94 9.04 0.32
C SER A 265 28.35 9.65 0.42
N ARG A 266 28.46 10.92 0.81
CA ARG A 266 29.70 11.65 1.03
C ARG A 266 30.11 11.70 2.50
N SER A 267 29.40 10.99 3.37
CA SER A 267 29.69 10.94 4.80
C SER A 267 31.16 10.53 5.04
N THR A 268 31.82 11.23 5.95
CA THR A 268 33.17 10.87 6.42
C THR A 268 33.13 9.89 7.58
N GLU A 269 31.98 9.76 8.25
CA GLU A 269 31.74 8.83 9.34
C GLU A 269 31.36 7.44 8.82
N PHE A 270 30.46 7.39 7.83
CA PHE A 270 29.97 6.16 7.23
C PHE A 270 30.37 6.10 5.76
N VAL A 271 31.31 5.23 5.41
CA VAL A 271 31.82 5.10 4.04
C VAL A 271 30.67 4.80 3.07
N GLY A 272 30.45 5.70 2.12
CA GLY A 272 29.34 5.60 1.16
C GLY A 272 27.96 5.86 1.76
N GLY A 273 27.88 6.33 3.01
CA GLY A 273 26.62 6.62 3.72
C GLY A 273 25.82 5.39 4.07
N ILE A 274 26.45 4.22 4.17
CA ILE A 274 25.81 2.96 4.54
C ILE A 274 26.58 2.26 5.66
N THR A 275 25.91 1.45 6.47
CA THR A 275 26.55 0.66 7.52
C THR A 275 25.78 -0.64 7.79
N ASN A 276 26.54 -1.71 8.11
CA ASN A 276 25.94 -2.87 8.75
C ASN A 276 25.65 -2.56 10.21
N GLY A 277 24.47 -2.89 10.71
CA GLY A 277 24.04 -2.51 12.06
C GLY A 277 24.94 -3.02 13.16
N ALA A 278 25.31 -4.30 13.13
CA ALA A 278 26.21 -4.91 14.10
C ALA A 278 27.62 -4.30 14.06
N PHE A 279 28.05 -3.79 12.89
CA PHE A 279 29.30 -3.06 12.76
C PHE A 279 29.22 -1.64 13.33
N TRP A 280 28.03 -1.01 13.29
CA TRP A 280 27.85 0.31 13.90
C TRP A 280 27.76 0.19 15.42
N TYR A 281 26.73 -0.46 15.93
CA TYR A 281 26.62 -0.91 17.33
C TYR A 281 25.57 -2.03 17.43
N PRO A 282 25.86 -3.13 18.15
CA PRO A 282 24.94 -4.26 18.19
C PRO A 282 23.59 -3.89 18.83
N VAL A 283 22.51 -4.25 18.14
CA VAL A 283 21.12 -4.08 18.55
C VAL A 283 20.44 -5.46 18.56
N TYR A 284 19.56 -5.69 19.53
CA TYR A 284 18.79 -6.91 19.68
C TYR A 284 17.32 -6.57 19.88
N GLY A 285 16.43 -7.37 19.29
CA GLY A 285 15.00 -7.11 19.31
C GLY A 285 14.60 -5.92 18.43
N GLY A 286 15.37 -5.63 17.38
CA GLY A 286 15.07 -4.59 16.42
C GLY A 286 14.04 -5.01 15.38
N MET A 287 13.29 -4.05 14.85
CA MET A 287 12.28 -4.25 13.81
C MET A 287 12.90 -4.73 12.49
N GLN A 288 14.06 -4.20 12.11
CA GLN A 288 14.74 -4.47 10.84
C GLN A 288 15.01 -5.97 10.68
N ASP A 289 15.70 -6.60 11.64
CA ASP A 289 16.05 -8.01 11.59
C ASP A 289 14.80 -8.90 11.65
N TRP A 290 13.84 -8.54 12.51
CA TRP A 290 12.59 -9.28 12.65
C TRP A 290 11.76 -9.30 11.36
N ASN A 291 11.63 -8.15 10.68
CA ASN A 291 10.87 -8.03 9.44
C ASN A 291 11.46 -8.90 8.32
N TYR A 292 12.78 -8.94 8.21
CA TYR A 292 13.45 -9.78 7.22
C TYR A 292 13.27 -11.26 7.53
N ILE A 293 13.49 -11.69 8.77
CA ILE A 293 13.43 -13.11 9.16
C ILE A 293 12.03 -13.68 9.07
N HIS A 294 11.03 -12.98 9.60
CA HIS A 294 9.69 -13.52 9.80
C HIS A 294 8.71 -13.20 8.68
N ALA A 295 8.96 -12.17 7.89
CA ALA A 295 8.07 -11.72 6.83
C ALA A 295 8.68 -11.67 5.43
N GLY A 296 9.98 -11.93 5.28
CA GLY A 296 10.67 -11.76 3.99
C GLY A 296 10.75 -10.30 3.53
N CYS A 297 10.48 -9.37 4.43
CA CYS A 297 10.45 -7.94 4.14
C CYS A 297 11.86 -7.36 4.28
N PHE A 298 12.41 -6.86 3.19
CA PHE A 298 13.76 -6.25 3.15
C PHE A 298 13.73 -4.86 3.79
N GLU A 299 13.89 -4.76 5.11
CA GLU A 299 13.86 -3.50 5.83
C GLU A 299 15.23 -2.87 5.99
N LEU A 300 15.28 -1.54 5.80
CA LEU A 300 16.40 -0.68 6.14
C LEU A 300 16.02 0.23 7.31
N THR A 301 16.99 0.51 8.18
CA THR A 301 16.89 1.58 9.18
C THR A 301 17.62 2.80 8.63
N LEU A 302 16.88 3.89 8.41
CA LEU A 302 17.38 5.11 7.76
C LEU A 302 17.48 6.22 8.79
N GLU A 303 18.68 6.62 9.12
CA GLU A 303 18.97 7.80 9.92
C GLU A 303 19.06 9.00 8.98
N ILE A 304 18.06 9.89 9.03
CA ILE A 304 17.82 10.89 7.98
C ILE A 304 18.16 12.32 8.41
N SER A 305 18.65 12.50 9.63
CA SER A 305 19.00 13.78 10.22
C SER A 305 20.04 13.59 11.31
N ASP A 306 21.12 14.38 11.31
CA ASP A 306 22.16 14.34 12.36
C ASP A 306 21.58 14.63 13.75
N ASP A 307 20.63 15.57 13.83
CA ASP A 307 19.90 15.85 15.04
C ASP A 307 18.61 15.02 15.13
N LYS A 308 18.31 14.48 16.32
CA LYS A 308 17.08 13.71 16.55
C LYS A 308 15.83 14.57 16.42
N TRP A 309 15.89 15.79 16.89
CA TRP A 309 14.79 16.76 16.87
C TRP A 309 15.27 18.11 16.39
N PRO A 310 15.59 18.26 15.10
CA PRO A 310 16.03 19.54 14.55
C PRO A 310 14.92 20.60 14.61
N PRO A 311 15.26 21.88 14.53
CA PRO A 311 14.29 22.97 14.40
C PRO A 311 13.34 22.74 13.21
N SER A 312 12.05 23.00 13.37
CA SER A 312 11.04 22.72 12.34
C SER A 312 11.25 23.48 11.03
N ASN A 313 11.94 24.63 11.06
CA ASN A 313 12.32 25.37 9.86
C ASN A 313 13.34 24.63 8.97
N GLU A 314 14.00 23.58 9.47
CA GLU A 314 14.88 22.72 8.69
C GLU A 314 14.14 21.63 7.90
N LEU A 315 12.87 21.35 8.22
CA LEU A 315 12.08 20.27 7.60
C LEU A 315 12.01 20.39 6.08
N HIS A 316 11.91 21.60 5.54
CA HIS A 316 11.93 21.81 4.10
C HIS A 316 13.27 21.39 3.48
N THR A 317 14.38 21.73 4.10
CA THR A 317 15.72 21.35 3.65
C THR A 317 15.91 19.83 3.75
N LEU A 318 15.50 19.24 4.88
CA LEU A 318 15.54 17.77 5.08
C LEU A 318 14.68 17.03 4.06
N TRP A 319 13.51 17.59 3.69
CA TRP A 319 12.71 17.05 2.61
C TRP A 319 13.45 17.06 1.27
N GLU A 320 14.00 18.19 0.87
CA GLU A 320 14.74 18.29 -0.40
C GLU A 320 15.95 17.36 -0.44
N TYR A 321 16.59 17.09 0.71
CA TYR A 321 17.70 16.15 0.80
C TYR A 321 17.27 14.70 0.68
N ASN A 322 16.12 14.32 1.26
CA ASN A 322 15.63 12.94 1.35
C ASN A 322 14.66 12.56 0.23
N LYS A 323 13.98 13.51 -0.41
CA LYS A 323 12.92 13.27 -1.38
C LYS A 323 13.27 12.22 -2.43
N MET A 324 14.38 12.40 -3.13
CA MET A 324 14.78 11.45 -4.19
C MET A 324 15.19 10.10 -3.62
N SER A 325 15.74 10.04 -2.41
CA SER A 325 16.07 8.79 -1.73
C SER A 325 14.80 7.98 -1.39
N MET A 326 13.79 8.65 -0.84
CA MET A 326 12.50 8.03 -0.51
C MET A 326 11.79 7.53 -1.77
N LEU A 327 11.82 8.30 -2.86
CA LEU A 327 11.20 7.89 -4.13
C LEU A 327 11.94 6.71 -4.78
N ASN A 328 13.27 6.78 -4.85
CA ASN A 328 14.08 5.76 -5.53
C ASN A 328 14.10 4.43 -4.78
N ILE A 329 14.06 4.43 -3.45
CA ILE A 329 13.97 3.16 -2.70
C ILE A 329 12.63 2.46 -2.97
N VAL A 330 11.51 3.20 -3.06
CA VAL A 330 10.21 2.62 -3.43
C VAL A 330 10.23 2.12 -4.88
N ALA A 331 10.77 2.90 -5.82
CA ALA A 331 10.88 2.50 -7.22
C ALA A 331 11.75 1.26 -7.43
N SER A 332 12.71 0.98 -6.51
CA SER A 332 13.52 -0.24 -6.56
C SER A 332 12.68 -1.51 -6.45
N MET A 333 11.46 -1.45 -5.90
CA MET A 333 10.54 -2.60 -5.81
C MET A 333 10.17 -3.17 -7.17
N VAL A 334 10.17 -2.36 -8.22
CA VAL A 334 9.84 -2.77 -9.59
C VAL A 334 11.03 -2.72 -10.54
N LYS A 335 12.10 -2.01 -10.17
CA LYS A 335 13.30 -1.87 -11.00
C LYS A 335 14.40 -2.89 -10.69
N THR A 336 14.30 -3.65 -9.59
CA THR A 336 15.40 -4.46 -9.08
C THR A 336 14.95 -5.87 -8.79
N GLY A 337 15.80 -6.87 -9.15
CA GLY A 337 15.59 -8.27 -8.81
C GLY A 337 14.82 -9.07 -9.85
N VAL A 338 14.20 -10.15 -9.40
CA VAL A 338 13.39 -11.04 -10.24
C VAL A 338 11.97 -11.10 -9.71
N HIS A 339 11.02 -10.92 -10.62
CA HIS A 339 9.59 -10.96 -10.37
C HIS A 339 8.93 -12.02 -11.23
N GLY A 340 7.73 -12.42 -10.90
CA GLY A 340 6.98 -13.36 -11.72
C GLY A 340 5.86 -14.04 -10.99
N ARG A 341 5.32 -15.12 -11.61
CA ARG A 341 4.22 -15.91 -11.09
C ARG A 341 4.54 -17.40 -11.16
N ILE A 342 3.88 -18.17 -10.29
CA ILE A 342 4.08 -19.62 -10.24
C ILE A 342 2.75 -20.33 -10.39
N PHE A 343 2.64 -21.20 -11.42
CA PHE A 343 1.40 -21.90 -11.75
C PHE A 343 1.60 -23.40 -11.81
N SER A 344 0.51 -24.14 -11.60
CA SER A 344 0.46 -25.59 -11.83
C SER A 344 0.30 -25.91 -13.33
N ALA A 345 1.10 -26.88 -13.83
CA ALA A 345 1.09 -27.30 -15.23
C ALA A 345 -0.22 -28.03 -15.64
N ASP A 346 -0.88 -28.69 -14.70
CA ASP A 346 -2.05 -29.52 -14.98
C ASP A 346 -3.37 -28.73 -14.99
N CYS A 347 -3.45 -27.61 -14.28
CA CYS A 347 -4.69 -26.85 -14.17
C CYS A 347 -4.54 -25.33 -14.22
N GLY A 348 -3.31 -24.79 -14.37
CA GLY A 348 -3.06 -23.34 -14.39
C GLY A 348 -3.39 -22.62 -13.07
N LYS A 349 -3.54 -23.37 -11.96
CA LYS A 349 -3.85 -22.79 -10.66
C LYS A 349 -2.63 -22.02 -10.11
N PRO A 350 -2.83 -20.84 -9.49
CA PRO A 350 -1.80 -20.16 -8.71
C PRO A 350 -1.22 -21.05 -7.62
N LEU A 351 0.10 -21.06 -7.46
CA LEU A 351 0.82 -21.85 -6.46
C LEU A 351 1.60 -20.94 -5.52
N PRO A 352 1.32 -20.95 -4.21
CA PRO A 352 2.11 -20.22 -3.20
C PRO A 352 3.42 -20.99 -2.92
N ALA A 353 4.25 -21.07 -3.94
CA ALA A 353 5.52 -21.81 -3.90
C ALA A 353 6.64 -20.97 -3.29
N SER A 354 7.65 -21.63 -2.76
CA SER A 354 8.88 -21.01 -2.31
C SER A 354 9.74 -20.60 -3.50
N VAL A 355 10.32 -19.41 -3.46
CA VAL A 355 11.31 -18.91 -4.42
C VAL A 355 12.67 -18.81 -3.71
N ILE A 356 13.62 -19.59 -4.19
CA ILE A 356 14.96 -19.77 -3.63
C ILE A 356 15.97 -19.25 -4.62
N ILE A 357 16.97 -18.51 -4.15
CA ILE A 357 18.15 -18.17 -4.92
C ILE A 357 19.27 -19.10 -4.46
N LYS A 358 19.80 -19.91 -5.38
CA LYS A 358 20.84 -20.87 -5.03
C LYS A 358 22.10 -20.16 -4.53
N GLY A 359 22.61 -20.58 -3.39
CA GLY A 359 23.73 -19.95 -2.72
C GLY A 359 23.34 -18.88 -1.69
N ILE A 360 22.05 -18.46 -1.64
CA ILE A 360 21.51 -17.59 -0.61
C ILE A 360 20.62 -18.43 0.31
N ASN A 361 20.99 -18.52 1.59
CA ASN A 361 20.23 -19.32 2.57
C ASN A 361 18.99 -18.56 3.09
N TYR A 362 18.18 -18.11 2.15
CA TYR A 362 16.90 -17.46 2.43
C TYR A 362 15.93 -17.66 1.25
N SER A 363 14.66 -17.85 1.56
CA SER A 363 13.59 -17.99 0.55
C SER A 363 12.42 -17.10 0.86
N ILE A 364 11.74 -16.62 -0.17
CA ILE A 364 10.46 -15.94 -0.07
C ILE A 364 9.34 -16.85 -0.56
N GLN A 365 8.09 -16.47 -0.26
CA GLN A 365 6.89 -17.19 -0.75
C GLN A 365 6.20 -16.37 -1.82
N ALA A 366 5.67 -17.06 -2.83
CA ALA A 366 4.70 -16.46 -3.74
C ALA A 366 3.36 -16.29 -3.00
N THR A 367 2.58 -15.28 -3.37
CA THR A 367 1.28 -14.99 -2.75
C THR A 367 0.25 -16.10 -3.03
N GLU A 368 -0.67 -16.32 -2.11
CA GLU A 368 -1.76 -17.31 -2.30
C GLU A 368 -2.76 -16.87 -3.36
N SER A 369 -3.05 -15.56 -3.42
CA SER A 369 -4.09 -15.01 -4.28
C SER A 369 -3.70 -14.98 -5.76
N PHE A 370 -2.46 -14.54 -6.06
CA PHE A 370 -1.99 -14.30 -7.42
C PHE A 370 -0.81 -15.18 -7.82
N ALA A 371 -0.20 -15.89 -6.86
CA ALA A 371 1.06 -16.61 -7.03
C ALA A 371 2.22 -15.73 -7.53
N ASN A 372 2.11 -14.42 -7.36
CA ASN A 372 3.19 -13.49 -7.68
C ASN A 372 4.28 -13.52 -6.62
N TYR A 373 5.50 -13.27 -7.04
CA TYR A 373 6.64 -13.11 -6.16
C TYR A 373 7.52 -11.95 -6.61
N HIS A 374 8.15 -11.31 -5.64
CA HIS A 374 9.05 -10.19 -5.84
C HIS A 374 10.32 -10.46 -5.02
N ARG A 375 11.36 -10.98 -5.69
CA ARG A 375 12.63 -11.32 -5.05
C ARG A 375 13.67 -10.27 -5.40
N LEU A 376 13.94 -9.37 -4.46
CA LEU A 376 14.97 -8.35 -4.63
C LEU A 376 16.36 -8.99 -4.64
N LEU A 377 17.22 -8.51 -5.54
CA LEU A 377 18.58 -9.02 -5.75
C LEU A 377 19.47 -7.87 -6.21
N ALA A 378 20.74 -7.91 -5.83
CA ALA A 378 21.73 -6.96 -6.34
C ALA A 378 21.92 -7.12 -7.86
N PRO A 379 22.06 -6.03 -8.62
CA PRO A 379 22.32 -6.09 -10.06
C PRO A 379 23.74 -6.63 -10.39
N ASP A 380 24.03 -6.77 -11.68
CA ASP A 380 25.31 -7.16 -12.26
C ASP A 380 25.82 -8.56 -11.84
N ASN A 381 24.89 -9.44 -11.44
CA ASN A 381 25.19 -10.79 -11.00
C ASN A 381 24.43 -11.86 -11.79
N LYS A 382 24.90 -13.11 -11.69
CA LYS A 382 24.23 -14.30 -12.21
C LYS A 382 23.58 -15.06 -11.06
N TYR A 383 22.30 -15.39 -11.21
CA TYR A 383 21.56 -16.11 -10.21
C TYR A 383 20.90 -17.36 -10.79
N GLU A 384 20.84 -18.44 -10.02
CA GLU A 384 19.95 -19.57 -10.28
C GLU A 384 18.72 -19.41 -9.38
N VAL A 385 17.56 -19.16 -10.02
CA VAL A 385 16.28 -18.99 -9.36
C VAL A 385 15.55 -20.32 -9.38
N VAL A 386 15.10 -20.80 -8.23
CA VAL A 386 14.42 -22.08 -8.06
C VAL A 386 13.04 -21.85 -7.47
N ALA A 387 12.00 -22.45 -8.08
CA ALA A 387 10.65 -22.51 -7.51
C ALA A 387 10.37 -23.91 -6.98
N GLU A 388 9.95 -24.00 -5.73
CA GLU A 388 9.68 -25.27 -5.03
C GLU A 388 8.34 -25.25 -4.30
N MET A 389 7.57 -26.34 -4.41
CA MET A 389 6.36 -26.55 -3.64
C MET A 389 6.16 -28.03 -3.32
N PRO A 390 5.76 -28.41 -2.11
CA PRO A 390 5.44 -29.79 -1.77
C PRO A 390 4.38 -30.39 -2.70
N GLY A 391 4.68 -31.55 -3.26
CA GLY A 391 3.80 -32.25 -4.22
C GLY A 391 4.00 -31.83 -5.68
N TYR A 392 4.95 -30.95 -5.97
CA TYR A 392 5.37 -30.57 -7.31
C TYR A 392 6.87 -30.82 -7.50
N LYS A 393 7.30 -31.02 -8.75
CA LYS A 393 8.72 -31.08 -9.11
C LYS A 393 9.28 -29.66 -9.08
N SER A 394 10.40 -29.46 -8.39
CA SER A 394 11.10 -28.19 -8.41
C SER A 394 11.57 -27.82 -9.81
N LYS A 395 11.62 -26.54 -10.12
CA LYS A 395 12.08 -26.02 -11.41
C LYS A 395 13.03 -24.87 -11.19
N SER A 396 14.13 -24.84 -11.94
CA SER A 396 15.09 -23.74 -11.86
C SER A 396 15.37 -23.11 -13.22
N THR A 397 15.85 -21.89 -13.18
CA THR A 397 16.36 -21.14 -14.33
C THR A 397 17.53 -20.27 -13.93
N HIS A 398 18.42 -19.97 -14.89
CA HIS A 398 19.52 -19.04 -14.68
C HIS A 398 19.16 -17.69 -15.30
N ILE A 399 19.40 -16.65 -14.56
CA ILE A 399 19.24 -15.26 -15.00
C ILE A 399 20.57 -14.52 -14.91
N ILE A 400 20.74 -13.54 -15.78
CA ILE A 400 21.79 -12.51 -15.67
C ILE A 400 21.01 -11.23 -15.38
N LEU A 401 21.15 -10.74 -14.16
CA LEU A 401 20.49 -9.53 -13.72
C LEU A 401 21.38 -8.33 -14.06
N GLY A 402 20.87 -7.42 -14.90
CA GLY A 402 21.49 -6.12 -15.19
C GLY A 402 20.93 -5.02 -14.29
N GLU A 403 20.89 -3.79 -14.81
CA GLU A 403 20.35 -2.63 -14.09
C GLU A 403 18.83 -2.71 -13.88
N ASP A 404 18.11 -3.40 -14.78
CA ASP A 404 16.66 -3.56 -14.73
C ASP A 404 16.23 -4.90 -14.14
N ALA A 405 15.06 -4.95 -13.54
CA ALA A 405 14.44 -6.17 -13.05
C ALA A 405 14.13 -7.16 -14.18
N THR A 406 14.16 -8.45 -13.85
CA THR A 406 13.85 -9.54 -14.79
C THR A 406 12.54 -10.22 -14.38
N THR A 407 11.69 -10.55 -15.36
CA THR A 407 10.46 -11.33 -15.11
C THR A 407 10.69 -12.80 -15.45
N VAL A 408 10.36 -13.70 -14.53
CA VAL A 408 10.43 -15.17 -14.70
C VAL A 408 9.16 -15.81 -14.15
N ASP A 409 8.36 -16.42 -15.03
CA ASP A 409 7.22 -17.22 -14.62
C ASP A 409 7.59 -18.70 -14.55
N PHE A 410 7.13 -19.39 -13.50
CA PHE A 410 7.33 -20.82 -13.34
C PHE A 410 6.03 -21.58 -13.54
N ILE A 411 6.12 -22.70 -14.28
CA ILE A 411 5.05 -23.68 -14.42
C ILE A 411 5.57 -24.99 -13.82
N LEU A 412 5.02 -25.39 -12.64
CA LEU A 412 5.47 -26.58 -11.92
C LEU A 412 4.61 -27.80 -12.29
N GLU A 413 5.27 -28.92 -12.56
CA GLU A 413 4.63 -30.20 -12.81
C GLU A 413 4.32 -30.92 -11.49
N PRO A 414 3.11 -31.50 -11.31
CA PRO A 414 2.82 -32.36 -10.17
C PRO A 414 3.80 -33.53 -10.05
N ASP A 415 4.29 -33.81 -8.86
CA ASP A 415 5.11 -34.98 -8.57
C ASP A 415 4.21 -36.18 -8.29
N LEU A 416 3.99 -37.02 -9.31
CA LEU A 416 3.16 -38.23 -9.23
C LEU A 416 3.78 -39.34 -8.34
N SER A 417 5.07 -39.24 -8.04
CA SER A 417 5.78 -40.16 -7.14
C SER A 417 5.52 -39.87 -5.66
N SER A 418 5.15 -38.65 -5.36
CA SER A 418 4.84 -38.20 -4.01
C SER A 418 3.50 -38.79 -3.53
N LYS A 419 3.52 -39.55 -2.43
CA LYS A 419 2.31 -40.07 -1.76
C LYS A 419 1.47 -38.96 -1.11
N SER A 420 1.84 -37.72 -1.29
CA SER A 420 1.17 -36.55 -0.71
C SER A 420 -0.23 -36.41 -1.34
N LYS A 421 -1.27 -36.55 -0.50
CA LYS A 421 -2.68 -36.31 -0.86
C LYS A 421 -2.96 -34.84 -1.22
N ILE A 422 -1.97 -33.96 -1.06
CA ILE A 422 -2.07 -32.52 -1.27
C ILE A 422 -2.16 -32.19 -2.76
N SER A 423 -1.43 -32.90 -3.63
CA SER A 423 -1.40 -32.68 -5.09
C SER A 423 -2.77 -32.87 -5.77
N ARG A 424 -3.59 -33.80 -5.30
CA ARG A 424 -4.90 -34.09 -5.95
C ARG A 424 -6.03 -33.12 -5.58
N ARG A 425 -5.92 -32.42 -4.43
CA ARG A 425 -6.94 -31.44 -4.00
C ARG A 425 -6.81 -30.08 -4.71
N GLY A 426 -5.67 -29.80 -5.33
CA GLY A 426 -5.38 -28.49 -5.93
C GLY A 426 -6.13 -28.23 -7.23
N CYS A 427 -6.40 -29.28 -8.02
CA CYS A 427 -6.97 -29.16 -9.37
C CYS A 427 -8.37 -29.76 -9.49
N ASP A 428 -9.07 -30.02 -8.40
CA ASP A 428 -10.44 -30.54 -8.44
C ASP A 428 -11.41 -29.42 -8.79
N PHE A 429 -11.84 -29.37 -10.04
CA PHE A 429 -12.78 -28.40 -10.61
C PHE A 429 -14.11 -28.28 -9.84
N ARG A 430 -14.41 -29.25 -8.97
CA ARG A 430 -15.59 -29.22 -8.09
C ARG A 430 -15.52 -28.12 -7.01
N TYR A 431 -14.32 -27.74 -6.56
CA TYR A 431 -14.18 -26.79 -5.46
C TYR A 431 -14.51 -25.34 -5.87
N ASP A 432 -14.16 -24.97 -7.09
CA ASP A 432 -14.42 -23.62 -7.61
C ASP A 432 -15.88 -23.44 -8.04
N THR A 433 -16.50 -24.53 -8.51
CA THR A 433 -17.94 -24.53 -8.82
C THR A 433 -18.77 -24.50 -7.54
N GLU A 434 -18.34 -25.18 -6.47
CA GLU A 434 -19.03 -25.11 -5.17
C GLU A 434 -18.84 -23.75 -4.47
N ARG A 435 -17.69 -23.10 -4.59
CA ARG A 435 -17.47 -21.76 -4.03
C ARG A 435 -18.26 -20.69 -4.78
N LYS A 436 -18.30 -20.76 -6.11
CA LYS A 436 -19.18 -19.92 -6.94
C LYS A 436 -20.66 -20.26 -6.72
N LEU A 437 -21.03 -21.53 -6.56
CA LEU A 437 -22.38 -21.94 -6.16
C LEU A 437 -22.71 -21.55 -4.71
N LYS A 438 -21.76 -21.60 -3.77
CA LYS A 438 -21.98 -21.12 -2.40
C LYS A 438 -22.08 -19.60 -2.32
N MET A 439 -21.37 -18.83 -3.14
CA MET A 439 -21.61 -17.39 -3.25
C MET A 439 -22.98 -17.06 -3.87
N VAL A 440 -23.47 -17.89 -4.77
CA VAL A 440 -24.84 -17.78 -5.31
C VAL A 440 -25.88 -18.35 -4.33
N GLN A 441 -25.52 -19.30 -3.46
CA GLN A 441 -26.41 -19.88 -2.43
C GLN A 441 -26.50 -19.09 -1.12
N ILE A 442 -25.71 -18.02 -0.94
CA ILE A 442 -25.88 -17.08 0.19
C ILE A 442 -27.13 -16.20 0.03
N LEU A 443 -27.69 -16.16 -1.18
CA LEU A 443 -29.04 -15.64 -1.40
C LEU A 443 -30.01 -16.84 -1.50
N PRO A 444 -30.89 -17.09 -0.50
CA PRO A 444 -31.86 -18.18 -0.60
C PRO A 444 -32.72 -17.95 -1.84
N GLY A 445 -32.69 -18.90 -2.79
CA GLY A 445 -33.31 -18.83 -4.11
C GLY A 445 -34.75 -18.29 -4.18
N PRO A 446 -35.68 -18.68 -3.27
CA PRO A 446 -37.03 -18.14 -3.29
C PRO A 446 -37.13 -16.64 -2.94
N LYS A 447 -36.16 -16.10 -2.21
CA LYS A 447 -36.17 -14.67 -1.82
C LYS A 447 -35.71 -13.73 -2.94
N LEU A 448 -34.79 -14.16 -3.80
CA LEU A 448 -34.34 -13.35 -4.93
C LEU A 448 -35.44 -13.21 -5.99
N GLU A 449 -36.18 -14.27 -6.29
CA GLU A 449 -37.34 -14.22 -7.18
C GLU A 449 -38.45 -13.31 -6.57
N LEU A 450 -38.70 -13.40 -5.27
CA LEU A 450 -39.62 -12.53 -4.56
C LEU A 450 -39.20 -11.06 -4.60
N TYR A 451 -37.90 -10.76 -4.43
CA TYR A 451 -37.38 -9.37 -4.53
C TYR A 451 -37.49 -8.85 -5.97
N LEU A 452 -37.20 -9.67 -6.98
CA LEU A 452 -37.36 -9.28 -8.39
C LEU A 452 -38.84 -9.03 -8.74
N ILE A 453 -39.73 -9.88 -8.27
CA ILE A 453 -41.19 -9.68 -8.44
C ILE A 453 -41.66 -8.41 -7.71
N PHE A 454 -41.15 -8.17 -6.49
CA PHE A 454 -41.53 -6.99 -5.70
C PHE A 454 -41.04 -5.69 -6.34
N THR A 455 -39.80 -5.67 -6.85
CA THR A 455 -39.25 -4.52 -7.59
C THR A 455 -39.97 -4.27 -8.90
N LEU A 456 -40.39 -5.31 -9.63
CA LEU A 456 -41.21 -5.18 -10.84
C LEU A 456 -42.60 -4.63 -10.53
N ILE A 457 -43.22 -5.06 -9.42
CA ILE A 457 -44.52 -4.54 -8.97
C ILE A 457 -44.40 -3.06 -8.58
N ILE A 458 -43.37 -2.67 -7.84
CA ILE A 458 -43.14 -1.26 -7.46
C ILE A 458 -42.91 -0.40 -8.71
N MET A 459 -42.11 -0.85 -9.67
CA MET A 459 -41.92 -0.11 -10.93
C MET A 459 -43.19 0.01 -11.74
N PHE A 460 -44.03 -1.03 -11.78
CA PHE A 460 -45.31 -1.00 -12.45
C PHE A 460 -46.28 -0.03 -11.77
N LEU A 461 -46.36 -0.03 -10.44
CA LEU A 461 -47.18 0.93 -9.68
C LEU A 461 -46.69 2.37 -9.88
N PHE A 462 -45.39 2.59 -9.92
CA PHE A 462 -44.82 3.90 -10.21
C PHE A 462 -45.16 4.39 -11.63
N PHE A 463 -45.14 3.48 -12.60
CA PHE A 463 -45.55 3.77 -13.98
C PHE A 463 -47.04 4.14 -14.06
N LEU A 464 -47.90 3.40 -13.35
CA LEU A 464 -49.35 3.72 -13.27
C LEU A 464 -49.60 5.07 -12.60
N PHE A 465 -48.84 5.37 -11.56
CA PHE A 465 -48.93 6.66 -10.86
C PHE A 465 -48.51 7.82 -11.79
N LYS A 466 -47.37 7.69 -12.48
CA LYS A 466 -46.95 8.70 -13.49
C LYS A 466 -47.97 8.86 -14.61
N ARG A 467 -48.52 7.76 -15.11
CA ARG A 467 -49.59 7.81 -16.14
C ARG A 467 -50.80 8.56 -15.64
N ARG A 468 -51.22 8.32 -14.39
CA ARG A 468 -52.35 9.01 -13.79
C ARG A 468 -52.11 10.53 -13.62
N VAL A 469 -50.92 10.90 -13.20
CA VAL A 469 -50.50 12.31 -13.09
C VAL A 469 -50.50 13.01 -14.44
N ILE A 470 -49.95 12.35 -15.49
CA ILE A 470 -49.95 12.90 -16.85
C ILE A 470 -51.33 13.05 -17.43
N VAL A 471 -52.21 12.05 -17.23
CA VAL A 471 -53.62 12.12 -17.68
C VAL A 471 -54.38 13.23 -16.97
N ASN A 472 -54.20 13.38 -15.65
CA ASN A 472 -54.80 14.47 -14.90
C ASN A 472 -54.28 15.84 -15.33
N TYR A 473 -53.01 15.98 -15.63
CA TYR A 473 -52.40 17.20 -16.16
C TYR A 473 -52.96 17.57 -17.55
N LEU A 474 -53.11 16.58 -18.44
CA LEU A 474 -53.68 16.79 -19.76
C LEU A 474 -55.18 17.14 -19.71
N ASN A 475 -55.94 16.52 -18.78
CA ASN A 475 -57.36 16.84 -18.56
C ASN A 475 -57.54 18.24 -17.96
N HIS A 476 -56.63 18.68 -17.06
CA HIS A 476 -56.67 20.03 -16.51
C HIS A 476 -56.37 21.09 -17.60
N ARG A 477 -55.47 20.81 -18.53
CA ARG A 477 -55.16 21.67 -19.67
C ARG A 477 -56.31 21.77 -20.72
N ARG A 478 -57.14 20.72 -20.84
CA ARG A 478 -58.32 20.72 -21.70
C ARG A 478 -59.46 21.58 -21.17
N ASN A 479 -59.57 21.74 -19.87
CA ASN A 479 -60.62 22.49 -19.22
C ASN A 479 -60.31 24.01 -19.05
N THR A 480 -59.12 24.46 -19.44
CA THR A 480 -58.68 25.88 -19.32
C THR A 480 -58.58 26.64 -20.65
N THR A 481 -59.11 26.10 -21.77
CA THR A 481 -59.22 26.89 -23.00
C THR A 481 -60.49 27.78 -22.93
N PRO A 482 -60.35 29.10 -22.95
CA PRO A 482 -61.49 29.99 -22.95
C PRO A 482 -62.29 29.85 -24.24
N LYS A 483 -63.61 29.62 -24.10
CA LYS A 483 -64.56 29.72 -25.22
C LYS A 483 -64.60 31.18 -25.67
N ARG A 484 -64.17 31.48 -26.93
CA ARG A 484 -64.40 32.73 -27.60
C ARG A 484 -65.90 32.82 -27.88
N SER A 485 -66.55 33.76 -27.25
CA SER A 485 -67.90 34.26 -27.66
C SER A 485 -67.72 35.28 -28.81
N ILE A 486 -68.32 34.99 -29.94
CA ILE A 486 -68.53 35.97 -31.04
C ILE A 486 -69.81 36.70 -30.71
N VAL A 487 -69.77 38.02 -30.53
CA VAL A 487 -70.94 38.88 -30.49
C VAL A 487 -70.99 39.62 -31.85
N VAL A 488 -72.18 39.53 -32.51
CA VAL A 488 -72.52 40.28 -33.73
C VAL A 488 -72.93 41.70 -33.32
#